data_945082b659d2ea238be4c5a65d28d396
#
_entry.id   945082b659d2ea238be4c5a65d28d396
#
_cell.length_a   1.000
_cell.length_b   1.000
_cell.length_c   1.000
_cell.angle_alpha   90.00
_cell.angle_beta   90.00
_cell.angle_gamma   90.00
#
_symmetry.space_group_name_H-M   'P 1'
#
loop_
_entity.id
_entity.type
_entity.pdbx_description
1 polymer ?
#
loop_
_entity_poly.entity_id
_entity_poly.type
_entity_poly.pdbx_seq_one_letter_code
_entity_poly.pdbx_strand_id
1 'polypeptide(L)'
;MAAHIIISMDGSMKAQCAGAEYLCHGILVPSGISHAVDTQGNAVLVFLYDCTTEVAKQIREVACIPEEICKEIVQLYADMESASDSYYRFEKTVLSWLGIIGAATNVTDERIQTAMEFIRANSTEKVTCQEVADAVHLSQSRFSHLFREQVGMTFAAYLIYQRIMYVYTQMLRGRSITEAALEAGFSGSAHFADVNRRVFGISASTITHDLEFIKVQ
;
A
#
# COMPACT_ATOMS: atom_id res chain seq x y z
N MET A 1 -2.46 -4.91 9.85
CA MET A 1 -1.25 -4.07 9.84
C MET A 1 -0.45 -4.42 8.59
N ALA A 2 0.15 -3.45 7.91
CA ALA A 2 0.92 -3.65 6.70
C ALA A 2 2.36 -4.11 7.00
N ALA A 3 3.02 -4.75 6.02
CA ALA A 3 4.47 -4.85 5.98
C ALA A 3 5.02 -3.60 5.30
N HIS A 4 6.21 -3.17 5.70
CA HIS A 4 6.81 -1.93 5.22
C HIS A 4 8.18 -2.20 4.60
N ILE A 5 8.47 -1.50 3.50
CA ILE A 5 9.82 -1.28 2.99
C ILE A 5 10.03 0.23 3.10
N ILE A 6 11.02 0.66 3.86
CA ILE A 6 11.31 2.08 4.10
C ILE A 6 12.74 2.33 3.68
N ILE A 7 12.97 3.31 2.81
CA ILE A 7 14.28 3.64 2.26
C ILE A 7 14.50 5.15 2.42
N SER A 8 15.59 5.55 3.07
CA SER A 8 15.98 6.93 3.16
C SER A 8 16.52 7.42 1.82
N MET A 9 16.06 8.57 1.37
CA MET A 9 16.54 9.17 0.13
C MET A 9 17.90 9.82 0.30
N ASP A 10 18.24 10.17 1.55
CA ASP A 10 19.48 10.90 1.89
C ASP A 10 19.99 10.42 3.26
N GLY A 11 21.18 9.88 3.32
CA GLY A 11 21.81 9.47 4.57
C GLY A 11 21.10 8.31 5.29
N SER A 12 21.44 8.14 6.55
CA SER A 12 20.90 7.08 7.40
C SER A 12 19.65 7.55 8.17
N MET A 13 18.84 6.60 8.62
CA MET A 13 17.71 6.77 9.51
C MET A 13 17.84 5.85 10.72
N LYS A 14 17.20 6.20 11.83
CA LYS A 14 17.09 5.34 13.01
C LYS A 14 15.74 4.65 13.00
N ALA A 15 15.71 3.35 13.14
CA ALA A 15 14.49 2.58 13.28
C ALA A 15 14.50 1.81 14.61
N GLN A 16 13.37 1.84 15.31
CA GLN A 16 13.13 1.03 16.49
C GLN A 16 12.05 0.00 16.15
N CYS A 17 12.39 -1.27 16.15
CA CYS A 17 11.47 -2.35 15.79
C CYS A 17 11.53 -3.46 16.83
N ALA A 18 10.40 -3.85 17.39
CA ALA A 18 10.29 -4.90 18.42
C ALA A 18 11.27 -4.73 19.59
N GLY A 19 11.60 -3.50 19.96
CA GLY A 19 12.53 -3.18 21.06
C GLY A 19 14.01 -3.16 20.68
N ALA A 20 14.38 -3.47 19.44
CA ALA A 20 15.74 -3.33 18.93
C ALA A 20 15.88 -2.01 18.12
N GLU A 21 17.10 -1.44 18.14
CA GLU A 21 17.43 -0.23 17.41
C GLU A 21 18.30 -0.57 16.20
N TYR A 22 18.02 0.09 15.07
CA TYR A 22 18.73 -0.06 13.80
C TYR A 22 19.16 1.33 13.31
N LEU A 23 20.40 1.43 12.84
CA LEU A 23 20.87 2.57 12.07
C LEU A 23 21.14 2.05 10.66
N CYS A 24 20.35 2.51 9.68
CA CYS A 24 20.36 1.94 8.34
C CYS A 24 19.89 2.97 7.29
N HIS A 25 20.14 2.70 6.02
CA HIS A 25 19.64 3.48 4.89
C HIS A 25 18.28 2.98 4.39
N GLY A 26 17.96 1.73 4.68
CA GLY A 26 16.67 1.12 4.38
C GLY A 26 16.37 -0.05 5.30
N ILE A 27 15.09 -0.35 5.51
CA ILE A 27 14.64 -1.40 6.41
C ILE A 27 13.38 -2.09 5.89
N LEU A 28 13.36 -3.41 6.06
CA LEU A 28 12.19 -4.26 5.88
C LEU A 28 11.55 -4.48 7.25
N VAL A 29 10.25 -4.23 7.36
CA VAL A 29 9.49 -4.43 8.60
C VAL A 29 8.30 -5.34 8.33
N PRO A 30 8.25 -6.53 8.94
CA PRO A 30 7.12 -7.46 8.79
C PRO A 30 5.79 -6.88 9.26
N SER A 31 4.71 -7.43 8.72
CA SER A 31 3.36 -7.14 9.22
C SER A 31 3.23 -7.45 10.71
N GLY A 32 2.60 -6.55 11.45
CA GLY A 32 2.33 -6.75 12.88
C GLY A 32 3.46 -6.35 13.82
N ILE A 33 4.63 -5.99 13.32
CA ILE A 33 5.73 -5.50 14.15
C ILE A 33 5.51 -4.03 14.48
N SER A 34 5.46 -3.73 15.80
CA SER A 34 5.46 -2.35 16.28
C SER A 34 6.81 -1.70 15.99
N HIS A 35 6.80 -0.57 15.33
CA HIS A 35 8.02 0.14 14.97
C HIS A 35 7.83 1.65 14.97
N ALA A 36 8.94 2.36 15.11
CA ALA A 36 9.04 3.79 14.92
C ALA A 36 10.29 4.09 14.07
N VAL A 37 10.20 5.07 13.19
CA VAL A 37 11.31 5.49 12.35
C VAL A 37 11.55 6.97 12.53
N ASP A 38 12.78 7.33 12.91
CA ASP A 38 13.29 8.70 12.90
C ASP A 38 14.10 8.86 11.62
N THR A 39 13.55 9.59 10.67
CA THR A 39 14.19 9.84 9.38
C THR A 39 15.34 10.86 9.47
N GLN A 40 15.54 11.46 10.64
CA GLN A 40 16.54 12.54 10.86
C GLN A 40 16.36 13.74 9.90
N GLY A 41 15.12 13.99 9.49
CA GLY A 41 14.79 15.06 8.54
C GLY A 41 14.96 14.68 7.06
N ASN A 42 15.39 13.45 6.76
CA ASN A 42 15.50 12.98 5.39
C ASN A 42 14.13 12.60 4.81
N ALA A 43 13.96 12.82 3.51
CA ALA A 43 12.86 12.23 2.77
C ALA A 43 13.01 10.71 2.71
N VAL A 44 11.89 9.99 2.65
CA VAL A 44 11.89 8.53 2.59
C VAL A 44 10.94 8.02 1.52
N LEU A 45 11.32 6.94 0.87
CA LEU A 45 10.42 6.12 0.06
C LEU A 45 9.80 5.06 0.99
N VAL A 46 8.47 4.98 1.00
CA VAL A 46 7.76 4.01 1.81
C VAL A 46 6.84 3.16 0.93
N PHE A 47 7.07 1.85 0.95
CA PHE A 47 6.18 0.88 0.32
C PHE A 47 5.38 0.18 1.42
N LEU A 48 4.08 0.12 1.23
CA LEU A 48 3.13 -0.44 2.20
C LEU A 48 2.40 -1.62 1.56
N TYR A 49 2.58 -2.80 2.13
CA TYR A 49 1.94 -4.03 1.66
C TYR A 49 0.97 -4.56 2.70
N ASP A 50 -0.29 -4.72 2.33
CA ASP A 50 -1.25 -5.38 3.20
C ASP A 50 -0.76 -6.77 3.59
N CYS A 51 -0.99 -7.18 4.84
CA CYS A 51 -0.52 -8.45 5.40
C CYS A 51 -1.03 -9.69 4.65
N THR A 52 -2.04 -9.54 3.80
CA THR A 52 -2.58 -10.64 2.99
C THR A 52 -1.83 -10.83 1.66
N THR A 53 -0.99 -9.86 1.26
CA THR A 53 -0.25 -9.92 0.00
C THR A 53 0.92 -10.91 0.07
N GLU A 54 1.29 -11.49 -1.08
CA GLU A 54 2.45 -12.38 -1.17
C GLU A 54 3.76 -11.64 -0.88
N VAL A 55 3.85 -10.35 -1.19
CA VAL A 55 5.00 -9.50 -0.82
C VAL A 55 5.14 -9.43 0.70
N ALA A 56 4.06 -9.09 1.40
CA ALA A 56 4.09 -9.00 2.86
C ALA A 56 4.43 -10.32 3.54
N LYS A 57 3.98 -11.46 3.00
CA LYS A 57 4.28 -12.79 3.51
C LYS A 57 5.76 -13.18 3.38
N GLN A 58 6.49 -12.59 2.42
CA GLN A 58 7.92 -12.83 2.22
C GLN A 58 8.78 -11.96 3.14
N ILE A 59 8.28 -10.82 3.62
CA ILE A 59 8.95 -10.00 4.63
C ILE A 59 8.69 -10.63 6.01
N ARG A 60 9.56 -11.54 6.44
CA ARG A 60 9.36 -12.38 7.65
C ARG A 60 10.08 -11.88 8.88
N GLU A 61 11.13 -11.09 8.71
CA GLU A 61 11.97 -10.57 9.78
C GLU A 61 12.33 -9.11 9.51
N VAL A 62 12.69 -8.40 10.58
CA VAL A 62 13.23 -7.04 10.46
C VAL A 62 14.65 -7.15 9.91
N ALA A 63 14.91 -6.52 8.78
CA ALA A 63 16.22 -6.56 8.13
C ALA A 63 16.61 -5.20 7.55
N CYS A 64 17.85 -4.79 7.78
CA CYS A 64 18.42 -3.62 7.10
C CYS A 64 18.66 -3.96 5.63
N ILE A 65 18.33 -3.03 4.75
CA ILE A 65 18.64 -3.11 3.33
C ILE A 65 20.08 -2.61 3.14
N PRO A 66 20.94 -3.31 2.38
CA PRO A 66 22.29 -2.85 2.07
C PRO A 66 22.29 -1.43 1.48
N GLU A 67 23.23 -0.60 1.90
CA GLU A 67 23.32 0.81 1.49
C GLU A 67 23.41 0.96 -0.03
N GLU A 68 24.16 0.10 -0.70
CA GLU A 68 24.31 0.09 -2.14
C GLU A 68 22.98 -0.09 -2.86
N ILE A 69 22.15 -1.04 -2.37
CA ILE A 69 20.82 -1.27 -2.91
C ILE A 69 19.90 -0.07 -2.67
N CYS A 70 19.98 0.54 -1.49
CA CYS A 70 19.22 1.76 -1.20
C CYS A 70 19.57 2.89 -2.18
N LYS A 71 20.87 3.11 -2.45
CA LYS A 71 21.34 4.11 -3.42
C LYS A 71 20.84 3.83 -4.84
N GLU A 72 20.88 2.60 -5.28
CA GLU A 72 20.37 2.20 -6.60
C GLU A 72 18.85 2.45 -6.70
N ILE A 73 18.09 2.15 -5.63
CA ILE A 73 16.65 2.41 -5.60
C ILE A 73 16.35 3.91 -5.66
N VAL A 74 17.09 4.74 -4.90
CA VAL A 74 16.92 6.19 -4.92
C VAL A 74 17.26 6.76 -6.30
N GLN A 75 18.33 6.29 -6.93
CA GLN A 75 18.68 6.71 -8.28
C GLN A 75 17.61 6.29 -9.30
N LEU A 76 17.13 5.06 -9.22
CA LEU A 76 16.04 4.59 -10.09
C LEU A 76 14.76 5.43 -9.93
N TYR A 77 14.46 5.86 -8.70
CA TYR A 77 13.34 6.76 -8.42
C TYR A 77 13.55 8.14 -9.05
N ALA A 78 14.76 8.70 -8.92
CA ALA A 78 15.10 10.02 -9.49
C ALA A 78 15.04 10.03 -11.02
N ASP A 79 15.36 8.91 -11.66
CA ASP A 79 15.35 8.76 -13.12
C ASP A 79 13.96 8.43 -13.69
N MET A 80 12.97 8.27 -12.80
CA MET A 80 11.65 7.83 -13.21
C MET A 80 10.82 8.97 -13.83
N GLU A 81 10.27 8.72 -15.01
CA GLU A 81 9.26 9.60 -15.61
C GLU A 81 7.90 9.46 -14.89
N SER A 82 7.16 10.57 -14.77
CA SER A 82 5.87 10.64 -14.05
C SER A 82 4.70 9.94 -14.76
N ALA A 83 4.92 8.79 -15.37
CA ALA A 83 3.90 7.98 -16.01
C ALA A 83 3.48 6.79 -15.13
N SER A 84 2.20 6.42 -15.12
CA SER A 84 1.69 5.34 -14.26
C SER A 84 2.38 3.99 -14.48
N ASP A 85 2.79 3.66 -15.70
CA ASP A 85 3.53 2.44 -16.02
C ASP A 85 4.95 2.43 -15.43
N SER A 86 5.53 3.62 -15.21
CA SER A 86 6.86 3.77 -14.61
C SER A 86 6.87 3.30 -13.17
N TYR A 87 5.82 3.59 -12.39
CA TYR A 87 5.71 3.18 -10.99
C TYR A 87 5.59 1.68 -10.82
N TYR A 88 4.84 1.00 -11.66
CA TYR A 88 4.74 -0.46 -11.62
C TYR A 88 6.09 -1.13 -11.91
N ARG A 89 6.81 -0.62 -12.90
CA ARG A 89 8.17 -1.11 -13.23
C ARG A 89 9.14 -0.83 -12.11
N PHE A 90 9.07 0.35 -11.52
CA PHE A 90 9.88 0.74 -10.35
C PHE A 90 9.68 -0.22 -9.19
N GLU A 91 8.43 -0.42 -8.73
CA GLU A 91 8.13 -1.34 -7.64
C GLU A 91 8.63 -2.75 -7.96
N LYS A 92 8.34 -3.26 -9.15
CA LYS A 92 8.78 -4.61 -9.56
C LYS A 92 10.30 -4.75 -9.52
N THR A 93 11.02 -3.73 -9.95
CA THR A 93 12.49 -3.72 -9.92
C THR A 93 13.01 -3.68 -8.50
N VAL A 94 12.45 -2.82 -7.64
CA VAL A 94 12.80 -2.74 -6.22
C VAL A 94 12.59 -4.08 -5.52
N LEU A 95 11.43 -4.70 -5.70
CA LEU A 95 11.12 -6.02 -5.12
C LEU A 95 12.11 -7.09 -5.60
N SER A 96 12.47 -7.08 -6.89
CA SER A 96 13.45 -7.99 -7.45
C SER A 96 14.83 -7.84 -6.81
N TRP A 97 15.30 -6.61 -6.62
CA TRP A 97 16.60 -6.33 -5.98
C TRP A 97 16.61 -6.73 -4.50
N LEU A 98 15.47 -6.67 -3.83
CA LEU A 98 15.29 -7.12 -2.45
C LEU A 98 15.09 -8.65 -2.34
N GLY A 99 15.11 -9.38 -3.46
CA GLY A 99 14.85 -10.81 -3.49
C GLY A 99 13.41 -11.20 -3.13
N ILE A 100 12.52 -10.22 -3.15
CA ILE A 100 11.10 -10.44 -2.92
C ILE A 100 10.47 -10.73 -4.28
N ILE A 101 10.05 -11.95 -4.48
CA ILE A 101 9.33 -12.33 -5.69
C ILE A 101 7.95 -11.70 -5.58
N GLY A 102 7.78 -10.52 -6.18
CA GLY A 102 6.46 -9.99 -6.39
C GLY A 102 5.69 -11.03 -7.20
N ALA A 103 4.82 -11.78 -6.55
CA ALA A 103 3.69 -12.27 -7.27
C ALA A 103 2.99 -10.98 -7.75
N ALA A 104 3.23 -10.58 -9.00
CA ALA A 104 2.16 -9.95 -9.72
C ALA A 104 0.96 -10.81 -9.31
N THR A 105 -0.02 -10.24 -8.64
CA THR A 105 -1.31 -10.90 -8.51
C THR A 105 -1.73 -11.11 -9.96
N ASN A 106 -1.29 -12.20 -10.54
CA ASN A 106 -1.81 -12.67 -11.80
C ASN A 106 -3.22 -13.12 -11.48
N VAL A 107 -4.10 -12.14 -11.31
CA VAL A 107 -5.52 -12.37 -11.33
C VAL A 107 -5.79 -12.90 -12.73
N THR A 108 -5.80 -14.22 -12.85
CA THR A 108 -5.94 -14.92 -14.13
C THR A 108 -7.42 -15.12 -14.48
N ASP A 109 -8.30 -15.04 -13.50
CA ASP A 109 -9.75 -15.16 -13.71
C ASP A 109 -10.31 -13.79 -14.16
N GLU A 110 -10.75 -13.71 -15.41
CA GLU A 110 -11.33 -12.50 -16.02
C GLU A 110 -12.51 -11.92 -15.22
N ARG A 111 -13.30 -12.79 -14.56
CA ARG A 111 -14.42 -12.34 -13.71
C ARG A 111 -13.90 -11.56 -12.51
N ILE A 112 -12.76 -11.96 -11.93
CA ILE A 112 -12.15 -11.25 -10.81
C ILE A 112 -11.50 -9.96 -11.29
N GLN A 113 -10.90 -9.93 -12.47
CA GLN A 113 -10.40 -8.69 -13.08
C GLN A 113 -11.55 -7.68 -13.27
N THR A 114 -12.66 -8.13 -13.87
CA THR A 114 -13.89 -7.32 -14.03
C THR A 114 -14.44 -6.85 -12.68
N ALA A 115 -14.46 -7.72 -11.67
CA ALA A 115 -14.89 -7.35 -10.32
C ALA A 115 -13.99 -6.27 -9.71
N MET A 116 -12.68 -6.36 -9.87
CA MET A 116 -11.73 -5.35 -9.38
C MET A 116 -11.95 -4.00 -10.07
N GLU A 117 -12.19 -3.99 -11.38
CA GLU A 117 -12.53 -2.77 -12.13
C GLU A 117 -13.84 -2.15 -11.65
N PHE A 118 -14.87 -2.98 -11.46
CA PHE A 118 -16.14 -2.54 -10.91
C PHE A 118 -15.98 -1.90 -9.52
N ILE A 119 -15.24 -2.55 -8.62
CA ILE A 119 -14.97 -2.03 -7.28
C ILE A 119 -14.20 -0.71 -7.33
N ARG A 120 -13.18 -0.59 -8.19
CA ARG A 120 -12.42 0.66 -8.35
C ARG A 120 -13.30 1.80 -8.84
N ALA A 121 -14.11 1.55 -9.87
CA ALA A 121 -14.98 2.55 -10.45
C ALA A 121 -16.06 3.06 -9.48
N ASN A 122 -16.51 2.21 -8.56
CA ASN A 122 -17.62 2.49 -7.64
C ASN A 122 -17.17 2.55 -6.17
N SER A 123 -15.89 2.66 -5.87
CA SER A 123 -15.35 2.55 -4.51
C SER A 123 -15.86 3.62 -3.54
N THR A 124 -16.28 4.77 -4.04
CA THR A 124 -16.87 5.87 -3.26
C THR A 124 -18.35 5.64 -2.94
N GLU A 125 -18.99 4.70 -3.60
CA GLU A 125 -20.40 4.38 -3.42
C GLU A 125 -20.59 3.24 -2.43
N LYS A 126 -21.86 2.96 -2.10
CA LYS A 126 -22.19 1.82 -1.25
C LYS A 126 -22.22 0.54 -2.07
N VAL A 127 -21.03 -0.03 -2.29
CA VAL A 127 -20.86 -1.31 -3.01
C VAL A 127 -20.94 -2.49 -2.04
N THR A 128 -21.78 -3.46 -2.33
CA THR A 128 -21.92 -4.70 -1.57
C THR A 128 -21.25 -5.88 -2.28
N CYS A 129 -20.85 -6.87 -1.49
CA CYS A 129 -20.28 -8.11 -2.02
C CYS A 129 -21.24 -8.84 -2.97
N GLN A 130 -22.55 -8.77 -2.70
CA GLN A 130 -23.59 -9.40 -3.54
C GLN A 130 -23.68 -8.70 -4.91
N GLU A 131 -23.72 -7.37 -4.94
CA GLU A 131 -23.77 -6.60 -6.19
C GLU A 131 -22.58 -6.91 -7.11
N VAL A 132 -21.37 -7.00 -6.54
CA VAL A 132 -20.19 -7.35 -7.33
C VAL A 132 -20.25 -8.79 -7.81
N ALA A 133 -20.68 -9.70 -6.97
CA ALA A 133 -20.85 -11.11 -7.34
C ALA A 133 -21.85 -11.28 -8.49
N ASP A 134 -22.99 -10.58 -8.43
CA ASP A 134 -24.01 -10.59 -9.47
C ASP A 134 -23.50 -10.02 -10.80
N ALA A 135 -22.71 -8.91 -10.72
CA ALA A 135 -22.11 -8.29 -11.89
C ALA A 135 -21.14 -9.21 -12.66
N VAL A 136 -20.54 -10.20 -11.97
CA VAL A 136 -19.64 -11.19 -12.56
C VAL A 136 -20.24 -12.59 -12.64
N HIS A 137 -21.55 -12.70 -12.50
CA HIS A 137 -22.31 -13.94 -12.62
C HIS A 137 -21.85 -15.06 -11.67
N LEU A 138 -21.50 -14.71 -10.44
CA LEU A 138 -21.13 -15.63 -9.39
C LEU A 138 -22.10 -15.54 -8.20
N SER A 139 -22.25 -16.64 -7.45
CA SER A 139 -22.84 -16.54 -6.12
C SER A 139 -21.89 -15.78 -5.19
N GLN A 140 -22.44 -15.07 -4.20
CA GLN A 140 -21.63 -14.31 -3.23
C GLN A 140 -20.56 -15.17 -2.54
N SER A 141 -20.88 -16.41 -2.19
CA SER A 141 -19.94 -17.34 -1.57
C SER A 141 -18.81 -17.72 -2.52
N ARG A 142 -19.13 -18.05 -3.78
CA ARG A 142 -18.11 -18.39 -4.79
C ARG A 142 -17.24 -17.20 -5.12
N PHE A 143 -17.83 -16.01 -5.28
CA PHE A 143 -17.10 -14.77 -5.49
C PHE A 143 -16.11 -14.49 -4.34
N SER A 144 -16.59 -14.53 -3.09
CA SER A 144 -15.74 -14.24 -1.91
C SER A 144 -14.54 -15.17 -1.82
N HIS A 145 -14.75 -16.47 -2.10
CA HIS A 145 -13.66 -17.46 -2.09
C HIS A 145 -12.66 -17.19 -3.22
N LEU A 146 -13.15 -17.06 -4.44
CA LEU A 146 -12.33 -16.86 -5.64
C LEU A 146 -11.59 -15.51 -5.59
N PHE A 147 -12.26 -14.45 -5.13
CA PHE A 147 -11.65 -13.15 -4.96
C PHE A 147 -10.47 -13.20 -3.97
N ARG A 148 -10.67 -13.86 -2.82
CA ARG A 148 -9.60 -14.03 -1.84
C ARG A 148 -8.44 -14.87 -2.37
N GLU A 149 -8.74 -15.91 -3.11
CA GLU A 149 -7.74 -16.77 -3.75
C GLU A 149 -6.90 -16.03 -4.77
N GLN A 150 -7.55 -15.24 -5.65
CA GLN A 150 -6.90 -14.54 -6.76
C GLN A 150 -6.24 -13.22 -6.35
N VAL A 151 -6.88 -12.45 -5.45
CA VAL A 151 -6.44 -11.11 -5.05
C VAL A 151 -5.57 -11.15 -3.78
N GLY A 152 -5.63 -12.25 -3.01
CA GLY A 152 -4.88 -12.40 -1.77
C GLY A 152 -5.54 -11.70 -0.56
N MET A 153 -6.66 -10.99 -0.76
CA MET A 153 -7.39 -10.31 0.32
C MET A 153 -8.91 -10.45 0.15
N THR A 154 -9.66 -10.16 1.22
CA THR A 154 -11.12 -10.18 1.15
C THR A 154 -11.66 -8.99 0.34
N PHE A 155 -12.87 -9.14 -0.25
CA PHE A 155 -13.58 -8.04 -0.90
C PHE A 155 -13.67 -6.78 -0.01
N ALA A 156 -14.03 -6.96 1.27
CA ALA A 156 -14.18 -5.84 2.19
C ALA A 156 -12.84 -5.10 2.45
N ALA A 157 -11.74 -5.84 2.58
CA ALA A 157 -10.42 -5.26 2.74
C ALA A 157 -9.98 -4.51 1.47
N TYR A 158 -10.24 -5.08 0.29
CA TYR A 158 -9.93 -4.44 -0.98
C TYR A 158 -10.75 -3.16 -1.21
N LEU A 159 -12.06 -3.16 -0.88
CA LEU A 159 -12.91 -1.96 -0.97
C LEU A 159 -12.40 -0.85 -0.04
N ILE A 160 -12.05 -1.19 1.21
CA ILE A 160 -11.46 -0.22 2.16
C ILE A 160 -10.13 0.33 1.61
N TYR A 161 -9.28 -0.52 1.08
CA TYR A 161 -8.03 -0.09 0.44
C TYR A 161 -8.29 0.90 -0.70
N GLN A 162 -9.24 0.62 -1.61
CA GLN A 162 -9.58 1.52 -2.71
C GLN A 162 -10.12 2.88 -2.20
N ARG A 163 -10.91 2.87 -1.14
CA ARG A 163 -11.41 4.11 -0.49
C ARG A 163 -10.29 4.96 0.10
N ILE A 164 -9.34 4.32 0.78
CA ILE A 164 -8.16 5.02 1.31
C ILE A 164 -7.36 5.63 0.16
N MET A 165 -7.13 4.87 -0.92
CA MET A 165 -6.41 5.35 -2.10
C MET A 165 -7.12 6.52 -2.78
N TYR A 166 -8.47 6.50 -2.81
CA TYR A 166 -9.26 7.63 -3.29
C TYR A 166 -8.99 8.89 -2.45
N VAL A 167 -9.04 8.78 -1.10
CA VAL A 167 -8.78 9.92 -0.21
C VAL A 167 -7.40 10.52 -0.51
N TYR A 168 -6.36 9.71 -0.58
CA TYR A 168 -5.02 10.18 -0.89
C TYR A 168 -4.93 10.86 -2.27
N THR A 169 -5.56 10.28 -3.28
CA THR A 169 -5.60 10.87 -4.62
C THR A 169 -6.27 12.24 -4.63
N GLN A 170 -7.36 12.43 -3.85
CA GLN A 170 -8.02 13.74 -3.75
C GLN A 170 -7.17 14.75 -2.96
N MET A 171 -6.47 14.31 -1.92
CA MET A 171 -5.55 15.18 -1.18
C MET A 171 -4.41 15.70 -2.06
N LEU A 172 -3.83 14.87 -2.92
CA LEU A 172 -2.83 15.28 -3.92
C LEU A 172 -3.38 16.33 -4.91
N ARG A 173 -4.68 16.33 -5.14
CA ARG A 173 -5.39 17.34 -5.96
C ARG A 173 -5.74 18.59 -5.17
N GLY A 174 -5.26 18.72 -3.93
CA GLY A 174 -5.48 19.87 -3.06
C GLY A 174 -6.81 19.89 -2.32
N ARG A 175 -7.57 18.77 -2.31
CA ARG A 175 -8.82 18.70 -1.54
C ARG A 175 -8.55 18.45 -0.06
N SER A 176 -9.43 18.91 0.80
CA SER A 176 -9.33 18.66 2.23
C SER A 176 -9.53 17.17 2.55
N ILE A 177 -8.80 16.68 3.54
CA ILE A 177 -8.94 15.29 4.03
C ILE A 177 -10.38 14.98 4.46
N THR A 178 -11.08 15.95 5.05
CA THR A 178 -12.46 15.77 5.53
C THR A 178 -13.43 15.56 4.37
N GLU A 179 -13.36 16.38 3.33
CA GLU A 179 -14.20 16.24 2.13
C GLU A 179 -13.90 14.92 1.42
N ALA A 180 -12.62 14.63 1.17
CA ALA A 180 -12.21 13.41 0.50
C ALA A 180 -12.63 12.13 1.28
N ALA A 181 -12.54 12.17 2.61
CA ALA A 181 -12.96 11.05 3.46
C ALA A 181 -14.48 10.83 3.41
N LEU A 182 -15.27 11.90 3.46
CA LEU A 182 -16.74 11.81 3.35
C LEU A 182 -17.16 11.24 1.99
N GLU A 183 -16.55 11.72 0.90
CA GLU A 183 -16.81 11.20 -0.45
C GLU A 183 -16.41 9.73 -0.61
N ALA A 184 -15.32 9.32 0.04
CA ALA A 184 -14.88 7.92 0.05
C ALA A 184 -15.77 7.01 0.90
N GLY A 185 -16.82 7.54 1.55
CA GLY A 185 -17.77 6.79 2.37
C GLY A 185 -17.30 6.54 3.81
N PHE A 186 -16.30 7.29 4.29
CA PHE A 186 -16.01 7.37 5.72
C PHE A 186 -16.95 8.36 6.40
N SER A 187 -17.18 8.21 7.71
CA SER A 187 -18.03 9.15 8.46
C SER A 187 -17.36 10.49 8.77
N GLY A 188 -16.10 10.65 8.36
CA GLY A 188 -15.30 11.87 8.53
C GLY A 188 -13.80 11.57 8.61
N SER A 189 -13.01 12.63 8.75
CA SER A 189 -11.53 12.52 8.82
C SER A 189 -11.03 11.68 9.99
N ALA A 190 -11.69 11.72 11.15
CA ALA A 190 -11.32 10.90 12.31
C ALA A 190 -11.51 9.41 12.03
N HIS A 191 -12.65 9.01 11.45
CA HIS A 191 -12.89 7.62 11.05
C HIS A 191 -11.89 7.16 9.98
N PHE A 192 -11.63 7.99 8.98
CA PHE A 192 -10.59 7.71 8.00
C PHE A 192 -9.21 7.49 8.66
N ALA A 193 -8.81 8.37 9.59
CA ALA A 193 -7.53 8.26 10.29
C ALA A 193 -7.40 6.96 11.09
N ASP A 194 -8.47 6.53 11.77
CA ASP A 194 -8.50 5.27 12.52
C ASP A 194 -8.39 4.06 11.60
N VAL A 195 -9.14 4.05 10.49
CA VAL A 195 -9.08 2.96 9.50
C VAL A 195 -7.72 2.94 8.82
N ASN A 196 -7.18 4.10 8.42
CA ASN A 196 -5.87 4.23 7.81
C ASN A 196 -4.76 3.68 8.74
N ARG A 197 -4.78 4.08 10.02
CA ARG A 197 -3.82 3.56 11.01
C ARG A 197 -3.94 2.05 11.19
N ARG A 198 -5.14 1.50 11.13
CA ARG A 198 -5.38 0.05 11.24
C ARG A 198 -4.84 -0.71 10.03
N VAL A 199 -4.98 -0.15 8.83
CA VAL A 199 -4.55 -0.77 7.58
C VAL A 199 -3.05 -0.61 7.37
N PHE A 200 -2.53 0.61 7.49
CA PHE A 200 -1.14 0.94 7.16
C PHE A 200 -0.21 1.12 8.37
N GLY A 201 -0.74 1.24 9.59
CA GLY A 201 0.07 1.42 10.79
C GLY A 201 0.57 2.85 11.02
N ILE A 202 0.35 3.77 10.09
CA ILE A 202 0.78 5.17 10.15
C ILE A 202 -0.41 6.13 10.25
N SER A 203 -0.19 7.29 10.88
CA SER A 203 -1.24 8.31 10.95
C SER A 203 -1.40 9.03 9.60
N ALA A 204 -2.63 9.39 9.27
CA ALA A 204 -2.91 10.16 8.06
C ALA A 204 -2.21 11.53 8.07
N SER A 205 -2.00 12.15 9.23
CA SER A 205 -1.28 13.42 9.38
C SER A 205 0.22 13.30 9.06
N THR A 206 0.82 12.15 9.27
CA THR A 206 2.21 11.88 8.90
C THR A 206 2.37 11.84 7.38
N ILE A 207 1.30 11.46 6.67
CA ILE A 207 1.29 11.32 5.22
C ILE A 207 1.05 12.67 4.51
N THR A 208 0.55 13.70 5.20
CA THR A 208 0.09 14.96 4.57
C THR A 208 1.14 16.06 4.44
N HIS A 209 2.30 15.90 5.02
CA HIS A 209 3.24 17.02 5.19
C HIS A 209 4.46 16.98 4.27
N ASP A 210 4.48 16.45 3.13
CA ASP A 210 5.56 16.45 2.13
C ASP A 210 5.67 15.11 1.36
N LEU A 211 4.53 14.56 0.94
CA LEU A 211 4.54 13.31 0.19
C LEU A 211 4.18 13.50 -1.28
N GLU A 212 5.10 13.17 -2.15
CA GLU A 212 4.74 12.67 -3.48
C GLU A 212 4.18 11.25 -3.31
N PHE A 213 2.87 11.09 -3.48
CA PHE A 213 2.21 9.81 -3.32
C PHE A 213 2.25 9.03 -4.63
N ILE A 214 2.97 7.91 -4.64
CA ILE A 214 3.04 7.00 -5.77
C ILE A 214 1.97 5.92 -5.59
N LYS A 215 0.98 5.90 -6.47
CA LYS A 215 0.00 4.82 -6.55
C LYS A 215 0.51 3.75 -7.50
N VAL A 216 0.92 2.60 -6.95
CA VAL A 216 1.11 1.38 -7.73
C VAL A 216 -0.22 0.61 -7.72
N GLN A 217 -0.73 0.26 -8.89
CA GLN A 217 -1.99 -0.46 -9.07
C GLN A 217 -1.80 -1.96 -8.94
#